data_20e7cd7ad61403b27e4ff9c775135521
#
_entry.id   20e7cd7ad61403b27e4ff9c775135521
#
_cell.length_a   1.000
_cell.length_b   1.000
_cell.length_c   1.000
_cell.angle_alpha   90.00
_cell.angle_beta   90.00
_cell.angle_gamma   90.00
#
_symmetry.space_group_name_H-M   'P 1'
#
loop_
_entity.id
_entity.type
_entity.pdbx_description
1 polymer ?
#
loop_
_entity_poly.entity_id
_entity_poly.type
_entity_poly.pdbx_seq_one_letter_code
_entity_poly.pdbx_strand_id
1 'polypeptide(L)'
;MKVVLFDLGETLENQDVLLPGARETLQAIQEMHDPSGEAAALALVSDFDVPDNPEQIPVIRQRYYEILEGLGIRSFFEPVAERVTLSSEVGVFKPDEMIFRTVIEKFDEGLHFGDVIFTTENRGHVIEARRLGMRAIHFQGPGQNTGEVDRLVDVIPLVQRFLRLRINCGDRTRG
;
A
#
# COMPACT_ATOMS: atom_id res chain seq x y z
N MET A 1 8.97 -12.28 3.58
CA MET A 1 7.73 -11.74 2.95
C MET A 1 7.98 -10.34 2.40
N LYS A 2 7.37 -9.95 1.27
CA LYS A 2 7.39 -8.58 0.74
C LYS A 2 5.97 -8.05 0.58
N VAL A 3 5.77 -6.76 0.88
CA VAL A 3 4.47 -6.11 0.86
C VAL A 3 4.40 -5.12 -0.29
N VAL A 4 3.31 -5.20 -1.07
CA VAL A 4 2.94 -4.23 -2.09
C VAL A 4 1.78 -3.41 -1.55
N LEU A 5 2.10 -2.18 -1.17
CA LEU A 5 1.20 -1.24 -0.50
C LEU A 5 0.65 -0.24 -1.52
N PHE A 6 -0.65 -0.02 -1.50
CA PHE A 6 -1.31 1.01 -2.31
C PHE A 6 -2.03 2.03 -1.44
N ASP A 7 -2.10 3.26 -1.94
CA ASP A 7 -3.15 4.20 -1.59
C ASP A 7 -4.43 3.82 -2.34
N LEU A 8 -5.60 4.23 -1.85
CA LEU A 8 -6.87 3.97 -2.54
C LEU A 8 -7.28 5.16 -3.40
N GLY A 9 -7.62 6.28 -2.77
CA GLY A 9 -8.15 7.46 -3.45
C GLY A 9 -7.16 8.06 -4.45
N GLU A 10 -7.63 8.43 -5.62
CA GLU A 10 -6.86 8.97 -6.75
C GLU A 10 -5.68 8.09 -7.22
N THR A 11 -5.49 6.92 -6.59
CA THR A 11 -4.47 5.91 -6.94
C THR A 11 -5.09 4.67 -7.57
N LEU A 12 -6.00 3.99 -6.88
CA LEU A 12 -6.72 2.83 -7.41
C LEU A 12 -8.14 3.17 -7.85
N GLU A 13 -8.73 4.21 -7.26
CA GLU A 13 -10.08 4.66 -7.57
C GLU A 13 -10.14 6.19 -7.64
N ASN A 14 -11.17 6.71 -8.29
CA ASN A 14 -11.57 8.12 -8.26
C ASN A 14 -13.09 8.21 -8.36
N GLN A 15 -13.72 8.94 -7.42
CA GLN A 15 -15.17 9.14 -7.37
C GLN A 15 -15.95 7.81 -7.38
N ASP A 16 -15.58 6.88 -6.52
CA ASP A 16 -16.18 5.54 -6.38
C ASP A 16 -16.08 4.66 -7.64
N VAL A 17 -15.16 4.96 -8.56
CA VAL A 17 -14.90 4.18 -9.76
C VAL A 17 -13.43 3.77 -9.81
N LEU A 18 -13.17 2.48 -10.07
CA LEU A 18 -11.80 2.01 -10.28
C LEU A 18 -11.14 2.71 -11.47
N LEU A 19 -9.91 3.14 -11.28
CA LEU A 19 -9.09 3.65 -12.36
C LEU A 19 -8.76 2.54 -13.38
N PRO A 20 -8.57 2.91 -14.66
CA PRO A 20 -8.19 1.93 -15.69
C PRO A 20 -6.94 1.15 -15.31
N GLY A 21 -7.00 -0.17 -15.40
CA GLY A 21 -5.90 -1.06 -15.07
C GLY A 21 -5.73 -1.40 -13.58
N ALA A 22 -6.53 -0.81 -12.67
CA ALA A 22 -6.40 -1.07 -11.23
C ALA A 22 -6.63 -2.55 -10.88
N ARG A 23 -7.74 -3.13 -11.32
CA ARG A 23 -8.05 -4.55 -11.08
C ARG A 23 -7.02 -5.47 -11.72
N GLU A 24 -6.62 -5.19 -12.96
CA GLU A 24 -5.60 -5.95 -13.68
C GLU A 24 -4.26 -5.93 -12.94
N THR A 25 -3.87 -4.76 -12.42
CA THR A 25 -2.64 -4.60 -11.64
C THR A 25 -2.69 -5.40 -10.35
N LEU A 26 -3.78 -5.30 -9.58
CA LEU A 26 -3.96 -6.06 -8.33
C LEU A 26 -3.93 -7.56 -8.58
N GLN A 27 -4.64 -8.05 -9.61
CA GLN A 27 -4.66 -9.45 -9.98
C GLN A 27 -3.27 -9.96 -10.38
N ALA A 28 -2.57 -9.23 -11.22
CA ALA A 28 -1.23 -9.60 -11.65
C ALA A 28 -0.25 -9.67 -10.47
N ILE A 29 -0.34 -8.73 -9.51
CA ILE A 29 0.54 -8.71 -8.33
C ILE A 29 0.18 -9.84 -7.36
N GLN A 30 -1.09 -10.18 -7.18
CA GLN A 30 -1.53 -11.28 -6.31
C GLN A 30 -0.95 -12.63 -6.75
N GLU A 31 -0.69 -12.79 -8.04
CA GLU A 31 -0.09 -14.02 -8.62
C GLU A 31 1.45 -14.03 -8.54
N MET A 32 2.08 -12.93 -8.08
CA MET A 32 3.52 -12.84 -8.00
C MET A 32 4.10 -13.51 -6.76
N HIS A 33 5.25 -14.13 -6.96
CA HIS A 33 6.04 -14.73 -5.90
C HIS A 33 7.47 -14.18 -5.96
N ASP A 34 8.10 -14.12 -4.80
CA ASP A 34 9.52 -13.83 -4.73
C ASP A 34 10.38 -15.05 -5.15
N PRO A 35 11.72 -14.92 -5.25
CA PRO A 35 12.59 -16.05 -5.61
C PRO A 35 12.59 -17.22 -4.62
N SER A 36 12.03 -17.06 -3.42
CA SER A 36 11.85 -18.14 -2.44
C SER A 36 10.54 -18.90 -2.64
N GLY A 37 9.66 -18.41 -3.52
CA GLY A 37 8.32 -18.93 -3.75
C GLY A 37 7.27 -18.34 -2.81
N GLU A 38 7.61 -17.32 -2.03
CA GLU A 38 6.68 -16.63 -1.13
C GLU A 38 5.84 -15.62 -1.92
N ALA A 39 4.52 -15.66 -1.75
CA ALA A 39 3.60 -14.74 -2.44
C ALA A 39 3.79 -13.30 -1.95
N ALA A 40 3.67 -12.35 -2.88
CA ALA A 40 3.59 -10.94 -2.54
C ALA A 40 2.30 -10.64 -1.76
N ALA A 41 2.41 -9.92 -0.66
CA ALA A 41 1.25 -9.51 0.12
C ALA A 41 0.74 -8.15 -0.37
N LEU A 42 -0.53 -8.09 -0.80
CA LEU A 42 -1.20 -6.83 -1.11
C LEU A 42 -1.73 -6.18 0.17
N ALA A 43 -1.57 -4.85 0.28
CA ALA A 43 -2.09 -4.06 1.39
C ALA A 43 -2.54 -2.67 0.94
N LEU A 44 -3.38 -2.04 1.76
CA LEU A 44 -3.84 -0.66 1.60
C LEU A 44 -3.47 0.21 2.80
N VAL A 45 -3.15 1.47 2.53
CA VAL A 45 -3.08 2.53 3.53
C VAL A 45 -3.84 3.75 3.02
N SER A 46 -4.86 4.18 3.77
CA SER A 46 -5.74 5.27 3.33
C SER A 46 -5.96 6.31 4.41
N ASP A 47 -6.01 7.57 3.97
CA ASP A 47 -6.54 8.65 4.77
C ASP A 47 -8.07 8.60 4.69
N PHE A 48 -8.72 8.26 5.80
CA PHE A 48 -10.16 8.07 5.86
C PHE A 48 -10.69 8.41 7.26
N ASP A 49 -11.52 9.45 7.33
CA ASP A 49 -12.31 9.90 8.47
C ASP A 49 -11.69 9.67 9.87
N VAL A 50 -10.80 10.55 10.35
CA VAL A 50 -10.32 10.48 11.74
C VAL A 50 -11.39 11.05 12.68
N PRO A 51 -12.05 10.23 13.50
CA PRO A 51 -13.14 10.69 14.36
C PRO A 51 -12.62 11.33 15.66
N ASP A 52 -13.37 12.30 16.18
CA ASP A 52 -13.12 12.86 17.51
C ASP A 52 -13.44 11.83 18.63
N ASN A 53 -14.38 10.91 18.37
CA ASN A 53 -14.76 9.84 19.30
C ASN A 53 -14.29 8.48 18.78
N PRO A 54 -13.36 7.79 19.49
CA PRO A 54 -12.85 6.48 19.11
C PRO A 54 -13.94 5.38 18.97
N GLU A 55 -15.08 5.53 19.63
CA GLU A 55 -16.20 4.57 19.50
C GLU A 55 -16.77 4.51 18.08
N GLN A 56 -16.50 5.51 17.24
CA GLN A 56 -16.92 5.54 15.84
C GLN A 56 -15.99 4.74 14.90
N ILE A 57 -14.77 4.40 15.34
CA ILE A 57 -13.78 3.70 14.51
C ILE A 57 -14.34 2.41 13.88
N PRO A 58 -15.06 1.53 14.59
CA PRO A 58 -15.60 0.32 13.99
C PRO A 58 -16.60 0.59 12.84
N VAL A 59 -17.42 1.64 13.00
CA VAL A 59 -18.40 2.04 11.97
C VAL A 59 -17.70 2.61 10.75
N ILE A 60 -16.69 3.47 10.95
CA ILE A 60 -15.89 4.08 9.89
C ILE A 60 -15.15 2.99 9.11
N ARG A 61 -14.54 2.04 9.81
CA ARG A 61 -13.86 0.89 9.21
C ARG A 61 -14.81 0.03 8.38
N GLN A 62 -16.00 -0.27 8.90
CA GLN A 62 -17.00 -1.04 8.17
C GLN A 62 -17.44 -0.33 6.89
N ARG A 63 -17.66 0.98 6.94
CA ARG A 63 -17.97 1.81 5.77
C ARG A 63 -16.85 1.75 4.71
N TYR A 64 -15.59 1.79 5.15
CA TYR A 64 -14.45 1.65 4.21
C TYR A 64 -14.45 0.27 3.54
N TYR A 65 -14.74 -0.80 4.28
CA TYR A 65 -14.82 -2.15 3.71
C TYR A 65 -15.98 -2.30 2.71
N GLU A 66 -17.08 -1.60 2.92
CA GLU A 66 -18.20 -1.52 1.97
C GLU A 66 -17.81 -0.79 0.68
N ILE A 67 -16.96 0.24 0.77
CA ILE A 67 -16.37 0.88 -0.42
C ILE A 67 -15.53 -0.12 -1.21
N LEU A 68 -14.64 -0.87 -0.56
CA LEU A 68 -13.84 -1.90 -1.23
C LEU A 68 -14.70 -2.99 -1.88
N GLU A 69 -15.80 -3.37 -1.23
CA GLU A 69 -16.79 -4.32 -1.77
C GLU A 69 -17.48 -3.73 -3.00
N GLY A 70 -17.98 -2.49 -2.92
CA GLY A 70 -18.61 -1.78 -4.03
C GLY A 70 -17.71 -1.64 -5.25
N LEU A 71 -16.41 -1.38 -5.03
CA LEU A 71 -15.37 -1.37 -6.06
C LEU A 71 -15.03 -2.79 -6.57
N GLY A 72 -15.45 -3.83 -5.86
CA GLY A 72 -15.16 -5.23 -6.17
C GLY A 72 -13.68 -5.61 -6.02
N ILE A 73 -12.93 -4.93 -5.15
CA ILE A 73 -11.50 -5.19 -4.92
C ILE A 73 -11.19 -5.69 -3.51
N ARG A 74 -12.19 -5.80 -2.65
CA ARG A 74 -12.01 -6.24 -1.27
C ARG A 74 -11.25 -7.56 -1.15
N SER A 75 -11.55 -8.53 -2.01
CA SER A 75 -10.94 -9.86 -2.00
C SER A 75 -9.41 -9.87 -2.19
N PHE A 76 -8.83 -8.82 -2.79
CA PHE A 76 -7.38 -8.69 -2.92
C PHE A 76 -6.68 -8.37 -1.60
N PHE A 77 -7.43 -7.87 -0.61
CA PHE A 77 -6.91 -7.39 0.67
C PHE A 77 -7.43 -8.22 1.86
N GLU A 78 -7.83 -9.47 1.62
CA GLU A 78 -8.22 -10.36 2.72
C GLU A 78 -6.98 -11.01 3.39
N PRO A 79 -6.96 -11.13 4.73
CA PRO A 79 -7.97 -10.63 5.68
C PRO A 79 -7.84 -9.11 5.85
N VAL A 80 -8.93 -8.36 5.61
CA VAL A 80 -8.91 -6.88 5.55
C VAL A 80 -8.41 -6.21 6.84
N ALA A 81 -8.64 -6.83 8.00
CA ALA A 81 -8.16 -6.30 9.27
C ALA A 81 -6.63 -6.22 9.35
N GLU A 82 -5.93 -7.13 8.67
CA GLU A 82 -4.47 -7.22 8.63
C GLU A 82 -3.87 -6.47 7.44
N ARG A 83 -4.63 -6.34 6.35
CA ARG A 83 -4.15 -5.81 5.07
C ARG A 83 -4.51 -4.35 4.82
N VAL A 84 -5.46 -3.79 5.58
CA VAL A 84 -5.92 -2.41 5.43
C VAL A 84 -5.60 -1.61 6.67
N THR A 85 -4.95 -0.46 6.49
CA THR A 85 -4.63 0.50 7.55
C THR A 85 -5.27 1.84 7.24
N LEU A 86 -6.04 2.36 8.16
CA LEU A 86 -6.79 3.61 8.02
C LEU A 86 -6.27 4.68 8.99
N SER A 87 -6.23 5.93 8.55
CA SER A 87 -5.94 7.08 9.43
C SER A 87 -6.89 7.14 10.62
N SER A 88 -8.16 6.73 10.46
CA SER A 88 -9.14 6.63 11.54
C SER A 88 -8.76 5.67 12.66
N GLU A 89 -8.02 4.60 12.34
CA GLU A 89 -7.56 3.61 13.33
C GLU A 89 -6.29 4.08 14.06
N VAL A 90 -5.44 4.83 13.35
CA VAL A 90 -4.13 5.26 13.85
C VAL A 90 -4.19 6.62 14.53
N GLY A 91 -5.16 7.46 14.15
CA GLY A 91 -5.33 8.82 14.64
C GLY A 91 -4.46 9.87 13.95
N VAL A 92 -3.74 9.48 12.87
CA VAL A 92 -2.91 10.38 12.06
C VAL A 92 -3.10 10.13 10.58
N PHE A 93 -2.84 11.14 9.76
CA PHE A 93 -2.90 11.06 8.30
C PHE A 93 -1.51 10.78 7.70
N LYS A 94 -1.49 10.23 6.47
CA LYS A 94 -0.26 10.25 5.68
C LYS A 94 0.19 11.71 5.43
N PRO A 95 1.48 12.00 5.43
CA PRO A 95 2.59 11.06 5.45
C PRO A 95 3.22 10.80 6.84
N ASP A 96 2.48 10.93 7.93
CA ASP A 96 3.04 10.64 9.26
C ASP A 96 3.65 9.23 9.32
N GLU A 97 4.85 9.11 9.91
CA GLU A 97 5.56 7.82 10.02
C GLU A 97 4.73 6.76 10.76
N MET A 98 3.91 7.17 11.73
CA MET A 98 3.13 6.25 12.56
C MET A 98 2.15 5.42 11.73
N ILE A 99 1.51 6.00 10.71
CA ILE A 99 0.57 5.24 9.86
C ILE A 99 1.30 4.16 9.06
N PHE A 100 2.50 4.45 8.53
CA PHE A 100 3.32 3.47 7.82
C PHE A 100 3.90 2.41 8.75
N ARG A 101 4.26 2.79 9.97
CA ARG A 101 4.72 1.84 11.00
C ARG A 101 3.60 0.86 11.37
N THR A 102 2.37 1.35 11.53
CA THR A 102 1.19 0.50 11.78
C THR A 102 0.93 -0.49 10.65
N VAL A 103 1.18 -0.10 9.37
CA VAL A 103 1.13 -1.06 8.26
C VAL A 103 2.08 -2.23 8.51
N ILE A 104 3.34 -1.94 8.87
CA ILE A 104 4.36 -2.97 9.11
C ILE A 104 4.00 -3.88 10.30
N GLU A 105 3.50 -3.28 11.40
CA GLU A 105 3.13 -3.99 12.62
C GLU A 105 1.93 -4.95 12.45
N LYS A 106 1.11 -4.75 11.41
CA LYS A 106 0.01 -5.67 11.05
C LYS A 106 0.50 -6.96 10.38
N PHE A 107 1.75 -6.97 9.93
CA PHE A 107 2.40 -8.15 9.36
C PHE A 107 3.28 -8.84 10.42
N ASP A 108 3.87 -9.96 10.04
CA ASP A 108 4.72 -10.75 10.93
C ASP A 108 5.92 -9.96 11.48
N GLU A 109 6.40 -10.36 12.68
CA GLU A 109 7.63 -9.85 13.28
C GLU A 109 8.81 -10.01 12.30
N GLY A 110 9.51 -8.91 12.04
CA GLY A 110 10.67 -8.88 11.15
C GLY A 110 10.45 -8.21 9.80
N LEU A 111 9.23 -7.76 9.48
CA LEU A 111 9.02 -6.90 8.31
C LEU A 111 9.63 -5.51 8.58
N HIS A 112 10.35 -4.99 7.60
CA HIS A 112 10.96 -3.66 7.64
C HIS A 112 10.47 -2.79 6.50
N PHE A 113 10.63 -1.46 6.61
CA PHE A 113 10.28 -0.54 5.53
C PHE A 113 10.90 -0.90 4.17
N GLY A 114 12.13 -1.46 4.16
CA GLY A 114 12.79 -1.95 2.95
C GLY A 114 12.10 -3.13 2.26
N ASP A 115 11.17 -3.81 2.95
CA ASP A 115 10.37 -4.92 2.43
C ASP A 115 9.03 -4.46 1.85
N VAL A 116 8.80 -3.13 1.81
CA VAL A 116 7.57 -2.51 1.30
C VAL A 116 7.86 -1.72 0.02
N ILE A 117 7.01 -1.89 -0.98
CA ILE A 117 6.89 -0.99 -2.13
C ILE A 117 5.53 -0.31 -2.10
N PHE A 118 5.51 1.02 -2.08
CA PHE A 118 4.31 1.83 -1.93
C PHE A 118 3.99 2.60 -3.21
N THR A 119 2.74 2.55 -3.66
CA THR A 119 2.24 3.30 -4.82
C THR A 119 1.18 4.30 -4.37
N THR A 120 1.36 5.57 -4.73
CA THR A 120 0.44 6.68 -4.42
C THR A 120 0.59 7.80 -5.46
N GLU A 121 -0.47 8.55 -5.69
CA GLU A 121 -0.49 9.76 -6.52
C GLU A 121 0.13 10.96 -5.79
N ASN A 122 0.24 10.90 -4.46
CA ASN A 122 0.69 12.02 -3.65
C ASN A 122 2.22 12.06 -3.54
N ARG A 123 2.82 13.10 -4.13
CA ARG A 123 4.27 13.29 -4.10
C ARG A 123 4.84 13.41 -2.68
N GLY A 124 4.11 14.05 -1.75
CA GLY A 124 4.53 14.17 -0.35
C GLY A 124 4.63 12.81 0.33
N HIS A 125 3.66 11.92 0.07
CA HIS A 125 3.68 10.54 0.57
C HIS A 125 4.85 9.75 -0.01
N VAL A 126 5.18 9.92 -1.30
CA VAL A 126 6.34 9.28 -1.94
C VAL A 126 7.65 9.69 -1.28
N ILE A 127 7.84 11.01 -1.04
CA ILE A 127 9.06 11.53 -0.42
C ILE A 127 9.25 10.93 0.97
N GLU A 128 8.21 10.92 1.79
CA GLU A 128 8.31 10.40 3.15
C GLU A 128 8.48 8.88 3.18
N ALA A 129 7.75 8.13 2.37
CA ALA A 129 7.94 6.69 2.25
C ALA A 129 9.39 6.32 1.90
N ARG A 130 10.01 7.07 0.97
CA ARG A 130 11.43 6.89 0.62
C ARG A 130 12.36 7.26 1.76
N ARG A 131 12.07 8.33 2.51
CA ARG A 131 12.84 8.72 3.71
C ARG A 131 12.84 7.62 4.77
N LEU A 132 11.71 6.93 4.94
CA LEU A 132 11.55 5.79 5.85
C LEU A 132 12.26 4.50 5.36
N GLY A 133 12.71 4.47 4.11
CA GLY A 133 13.40 3.32 3.53
C GLY A 133 12.54 2.40 2.66
N MET A 134 11.26 2.73 2.44
CA MET A 134 10.42 2.03 1.48
C MET A 134 10.86 2.32 0.04
N ARG A 135 10.56 1.43 -0.87
CA ARG A 135 10.44 1.81 -2.27
C ARG A 135 9.10 2.50 -2.47
N ALA A 136 9.08 3.57 -3.25
CA ALA A 136 7.83 4.24 -3.54
C ALA A 136 7.74 4.62 -5.02
N ILE A 137 6.56 4.43 -5.59
CA ILE A 137 6.20 4.75 -6.97
C ILE A 137 5.23 5.91 -6.95
N HIS A 138 5.60 7.00 -7.63
CA HIS A 138 4.71 8.13 -7.83
C HIS A 138 3.82 7.86 -9.04
N PHE A 139 2.55 7.51 -8.78
CA PHE A 139 1.53 7.35 -9.82
C PHE A 139 0.99 8.71 -10.25
N GLN A 140 0.83 8.91 -11.54
CA GLN A 140 0.17 10.10 -12.07
C GLN A 140 -1.34 9.94 -11.96
N GLY A 141 -1.90 10.44 -10.86
CA GLY A 141 -3.34 10.40 -10.63
C GLY A 141 -4.14 11.28 -11.61
N PRO A 142 -5.46 11.19 -11.60
CA PRO A 142 -6.33 11.97 -12.47
C PRO A 142 -6.08 13.48 -12.33
N GLY A 143 -5.93 14.17 -13.48
CA GLY A 143 -5.70 15.61 -13.51
C GLY A 143 -4.29 16.08 -13.12
N GLN A 144 -3.37 15.16 -12.80
CA GLN A 144 -1.97 15.44 -12.53
C GLN A 144 -1.10 15.24 -13.79
N ASN A 145 0.13 15.75 -13.77
CA ASN A 145 1.09 15.60 -14.86
C ASN A 145 2.52 15.38 -14.36
N THR A 146 2.69 14.83 -13.16
CA THR A 146 3.97 14.74 -12.46
C THR A 146 4.34 13.34 -11.97
N GLY A 147 3.60 12.28 -12.35
CA GLY A 147 3.88 10.91 -11.94
C GLY A 147 5.12 10.30 -12.61
N GLU A 148 5.66 9.25 -12.01
CA GLU A 148 6.71 8.39 -12.61
C GLU A 148 6.08 7.35 -13.54
N VAL A 149 4.85 6.95 -13.27
CA VAL A 149 4.01 6.09 -14.12
C VAL A 149 2.65 6.75 -14.29
N ASP A 150 2.08 6.68 -15.46
CA ASP A 150 0.77 7.25 -15.80
C ASP A 150 -0.33 6.19 -15.98
N ARG A 151 0.05 4.92 -16.02
CA ARG A 151 -0.88 3.79 -16.07
C ARG A 151 -0.58 2.83 -14.92
N LEU A 152 -1.61 2.34 -14.24
CA LEU A 152 -1.43 1.41 -13.13
C LEU A 152 -0.75 0.10 -13.56
N VAL A 153 -1.00 -0.37 -14.77
CA VAL A 153 -0.34 -1.57 -15.30
C VAL A 153 1.19 -1.43 -15.41
N ASP A 154 1.72 -0.21 -15.48
CA ASP A 154 3.16 0.04 -15.52
C ASP A 154 3.83 -0.11 -14.13
N VAL A 155 3.02 -0.23 -13.06
CA VAL A 155 3.50 -0.61 -11.73
C VAL A 155 3.94 -2.09 -11.68
N ILE A 156 3.33 -2.96 -12.50
CA ILE A 156 3.58 -4.40 -12.51
C ILE A 156 5.08 -4.75 -12.68
N PRO A 157 5.79 -4.26 -13.72
CA PRO A 157 7.22 -4.57 -13.88
C PRO A 157 8.10 -3.99 -12.77
N LEU A 158 7.69 -2.90 -12.14
CA LEU A 158 8.42 -2.30 -11.02
C LEU A 158 8.32 -3.17 -9.77
N VAL A 159 7.11 -3.69 -9.48
CA VAL A 159 6.87 -4.67 -8.40
C VAL A 159 7.64 -5.96 -8.67
N GLN A 160 7.60 -6.50 -9.88
CA GLN A 160 8.39 -7.69 -10.24
C GLN A 160 9.88 -7.52 -9.96
N ARG A 161 10.44 -6.37 -10.32
CA ARG A 161 11.84 -6.05 -10.03
C ARG A 161 12.08 -5.98 -8.53
N PHE A 162 11.19 -5.35 -7.77
CA PHE A 162 11.29 -5.24 -6.33
C PHE A 162 11.28 -6.61 -5.64
N LEU A 163 10.38 -7.52 -6.04
CA LEU A 163 10.29 -8.86 -5.47
C LEU A 163 11.56 -9.70 -5.71
N ARG A 164 12.27 -9.48 -6.83
CA ARG A 164 13.52 -10.18 -7.17
C ARG A 164 14.74 -9.67 -6.40
N LEU A 165 14.67 -8.51 -5.76
CA LEU A 165 15.78 -7.96 -4.98
C LEU A 165 15.90 -8.75 -3.67
N ARG A 166 16.94 -9.57 -3.55
CA ARG A 166 17.37 -10.10 -2.26
C ARG A 166 17.86 -8.92 -1.42
N ILE A 167 17.26 -8.70 -0.26
CA ILE A 167 17.88 -7.85 0.74
C ILE A 167 19.08 -8.65 1.21
N ASN A 168 20.27 -8.26 0.79
CA ASN A 168 21.49 -8.70 1.44
C ASN A 168 21.45 -8.12 2.86
N CYS A 169 20.92 -8.88 3.82
CA CYS A 169 21.24 -8.71 5.23
C CYS A 169 22.74 -9.04 5.36
N GLY A 170 23.57 -8.10 4.84
CA GLY A 170 25.01 -8.16 4.88
C GLY A 170 25.46 -8.01 6.30
N ASP A 171 25.89 -9.14 6.86
CA ASP A 171 27.19 -9.27 7.55
C ASP A 171 27.65 -8.00 8.30
N ARG A 172 26.95 -7.68 9.41
CA ARG A 172 27.48 -6.83 10.48
C ARG A 172 27.97 -7.70 11.62
N THR A 173 28.84 -8.67 11.31
CA THR A 173 29.67 -9.34 12.31
C THR A 173 31.08 -9.41 11.76
N ARG A 174 31.84 -8.32 11.98
CA ARG A 174 33.32 -8.35 12.18
C ARG A 174 33.82 -6.92 12.38
N GLY A 175 34.25 -6.64 13.59
CA GLY A 175 35.00 -5.45 13.94
C GLY A 175 34.93 -5.17 15.41
#